data_2e8e50a565e7c2dc2bd8a442718fad88
#
_entry.id   2e8e50a565e7c2dc2bd8a442718fad88
#
_cell.length_a   1.000
_cell.length_b   1.000
_cell.length_c   1.000
_cell.angle_alpha   90.00
_cell.angle_beta   90.00
_cell.angle_gamma   90.00
#
_symmetry.space_group_name_H-M   'P 1'
#
loop_
_entity.id
_entity.type
_entity.pdbx_description
1 polymer ?
#
loop_
_entity_poly.entity_id
_entity_poly.type
_entity_poly.pdbx_seq_one_letter_code
_entity_poly.pdbx_strand_id
1 'polypeptide(L)'
;DDDCPCEPMNAEDPLFILYTSGSTGKPKGVMHTTGGYLVYAALTFRYVFNYRDGDIYWCTADVGWVTGHSYIVYGPLACGAVTMMFEGVPNYPDASRFWQVCDKHEVNICYTAPTAIRALMREGDGPVKQPSRKSLRLLGSVGEPINPEAWQWYYDVVGEGRCPIVDTWWQTETGGILISPRPGATPLKPGSATRPLFGIQPALVDSDGTILEGAASGNLVILDSWPGQMRTVYGDHERFIETYFATVPGRYFTGDGCRRDEDGYYWITGRVDDVLNISGHRMGTAEVESALVSHASV
;
A
#
# COMPACT_ATOMS: atom_id res chain seq x y z
N ASP A 1 29.00 -9.21 15.49
CA ASP A 1 29.11 -8.10 16.44
C ASP A 1 27.71 -7.80 16.95
N ASP A 2 27.45 -8.05 18.22
CA ASP A 2 26.14 -7.92 18.88
C ASP A 2 26.04 -6.62 19.72
N ASP A 3 27.09 -5.81 19.71
CA ASP A 3 27.11 -4.47 20.31
C ASP A 3 26.79 -3.42 19.24
N CYS A 4 25.55 -2.93 19.26
CA CYS A 4 25.06 -1.87 18.39
C CYS A 4 24.25 -0.85 19.21
N PRO A 5 24.93 0.06 19.91
CA PRO A 5 24.26 1.09 20.71
C PRO A 5 23.44 2.02 19.81
N CYS A 6 22.27 2.42 20.31
CA CYS A 6 21.41 3.37 19.59
C CYS A 6 22.09 4.74 19.51
N GLU A 7 22.11 5.33 18.30
CA GLU A 7 22.49 6.73 18.15
C GLU A 7 21.33 7.64 18.59
N PRO A 8 21.53 8.59 19.52
CA PRO A 8 20.49 9.56 19.88
C PRO A 8 20.16 10.49 18.71
N MET A 9 18.88 10.53 18.32
CA MET A 9 18.38 11.32 17.20
C MET A 9 17.27 12.27 17.66
N ASN A 10 17.24 13.48 17.09
CA ASN A 10 16.06 14.33 17.23
C ASN A 10 14.96 13.88 16.29
N ALA A 11 13.70 14.21 16.62
CA ALA A 11 12.55 13.79 15.82
C ALA A 11 12.60 14.24 14.36
N GLU A 12 13.19 15.39 14.08
CA GLU A 12 13.31 15.95 12.72
C GLU A 12 14.68 15.69 12.07
N ASP A 13 15.58 14.93 12.72
CA ASP A 13 16.81 14.49 12.05
C ASP A 13 16.46 13.55 10.89
N PRO A 14 17.10 13.69 9.71
CA PRO A 14 16.86 12.81 8.56
C PRO A 14 17.09 11.35 8.93
N LEU A 15 16.11 10.49 8.55
CA LEU A 15 16.23 9.05 8.74
C LEU A 15 16.76 8.37 7.47
N PHE A 16 16.15 8.69 6.34
CA PHE A 16 16.59 8.19 5.03
C PHE A 16 16.13 9.11 3.89
N ILE A 17 16.76 8.92 2.74
CA ILE A 17 16.39 9.53 1.46
C ILE A 17 16.14 8.39 0.47
N LEU A 18 14.94 8.31 -0.08
CA LEU A 18 14.57 7.32 -1.08
C LEU A 18 14.22 8.01 -2.40
N TYR A 19 14.93 7.63 -3.46
CA TYR A 19 14.71 8.21 -4.78
C TYR A 19 13.54 7.52 -5.48
N THR A 20 12.61 8.32 -6.00
CA THR A 20 11.48 7.87 -6.82
C THR A 20 11.56 8.48 -8.21
N SER A 21 10.91 7.84 -9.19
CA SER A 21 10.74 8.43 -10.51
C SER A 21 9.95 9.73 -10.41
N GLY A 22 10.40 10.78 -11.08
CA GLY A 22 9.67 12.05 -11.17
C GLY A 22 8.92 12.14 -12.50
N SER A 23 7.74 12.74 -12.51
CA SER A 23 6.97 13.06 -13.72
C SER A 23 7.76 13.92 -14.73
N THR A 24 8.77 14.66 -14.26
CA THR A 24 9.66 15.49 -15.09
C THR A 24 10.94 14.78 -15.54
N GLY A 25 11.06 13.47 -15.36
CA GLY A 25 12.21 12.66 -15.76
C GLY A 25 13.40 12.65 -14.78
N LYS A 26 13.54 13.63 -13.89
CA LYS A 26 14.58 13.60 -12.84
C LYS A 26 14.05 12.89 -11.60
N PRO A 27 14.77 11.90 -11.02
CA PRO A 27 14.41 11.30 -9.76
C PRO A 27 14.25 12.34 -8.64
N LYS A 28 13.34 12.09 -7.70
CA LYS A 28 13.11 12.90 -6.51
C LYS A 28 13.60 12.15 -5.28
N GLY A 29 14.47 12.75 -4.50
CA GLY A 29 14.93 12.21 -3.21
C GLY A 29 13.90 12.52 -2.12
N VAL A 30 13.00 11.60 -1.87
CA VAL A 30 12.00 11.71 -0.80
C VAL A 30 12.71 11.59 0.53
N MET A 31 12.68 12.65 1.35
CA MET A 31 13.33 12.65 2.67
C MET A 31 12.31 12.48 3.79
N HIS A 32 12.53 11.45 4.61
CA HIS A 32 11.77 11.22 5.85
C HIS A 32 12.65 11.51 7.07
N THR A 33 12.01 11.99 8.15
CA THR A 33 12.65 12.28 9.43
C THR A 33 12.32 11.23 10.47
N THR A 34 13.17 11.10 11.47
CA THR A 34 13.21 9.98 12.40
C THR A 34 11.92 9.79 13.20
N GLY A 35 11.49 10.80 13.93
CA GLY A 35 10.42 10.65 14.92
C GLY A 35 9.06 10.42 14.29
N GLY A 36 8.63 11.32 13.40
CA GLY A 36 7.30 11.24 12.78
C GLY A 36 7.11 10.00 11.94
N TYR A 37 8.11 9.64 11.14
CA TYR A 37 8.07 8.44 10.31
C TYR A 37 7.97 7.16 11.14
N LEU A 38 8.84 6.98 12.14
CA LEU A 38 8.84 5.79 12.99
C LEU A 38 7.54 5.62 13.77
N VAL A 39 7.02 6.69 14.35
CA VAL A 39 5.72 6.67 15.05
C VAL A 39 4.61 6.24 14.10
N TYR A 40 4.59 6.80 12.90
CA TYR A 40 3.55 6.51 11.92
C TYR A 40 3.64 5.09 11.35
N ALA A 41 4.84 4.65 10.98
CA ALA A 41 5.08 3.29 10.49
C ALA A 41 4.71 2.24 11.54
N ALA A 42 5.11 2.44 12.80
CA ALA A 42 4.77 1.54 13.90
C ALA A 42 3.25 1.49 14.18
N LEU A 43 2.60 2.67 14.25
CA LEU A 43 1.17 2.77 14.49
C LEU A 43 0.37 2.05 13.38
N THR A 44 0.67 2.36 12.13
CA THR A 44 -0.05 1.77 10.98
C THR A 44 0.22 0.29 10.85
N PHE A 45 1.46 -0.16 11.07
CA PHE A 45 1.77 -1.58 11.14
C PHE A 45 0.91 -2.31 12.18
N ARG A 46 0.87 -1.80 13.39
CA ARG A 46 0.13 -2.45 14.49
C ARG A 46 -1.38 -2.53 14.21
N TYR A 47 -2.00 -1.47 13.72
CA TYR A 47 -3.44 -1.40 13.54
C TYR A 47 -3.92 -1.98 12.21
N VAL A 48 -3.22 -1.76 11.11
CA VAL A 48 -3.63 -2.29 9.80
C VAL A 48 -3.45 -3.80 9.75
N PHE A 49 -2.31 -4.31 10.22
CA PHE A 49 -2.07 -5.75 10.22
C PHE A 49 -2.61 -6.44 11.48
N ASN A 50 -3.24 -5.69 12.40
CA ASN A 50 -3.73 -6.24 13.67
C ASN A 50 -2.68 -7.16 14.32
N TYR A 51 -1.42 -6.69 14.31
CA TYR A 51 -0.28 -7.47 14.77
C TYR A 51 -0.45 -7.88 16.23
N ARG A 52 -0.18 -9.14 16.52
CA ARG A 52 -0.19 -9.74 17.86
C ARG A 52 1.20 -10.24 18.19
N ASP A 53 1.59 -10.13 19.44
CA ASP A 53 2.88 -10.62 19.89
C ASP A 53 3.01 -12.12 19.56
N GLY A 54 4.12 -12.46 18.90
CA GLY A 54 4.39 -13.80 18.41
C GLY A 54 3.91 -14.10 16.97
N ASP A 55 3.15 -13.21 16.34
CA ASP A 55 2.82 -13.38 14.92
C ASP A 55 4.10 -13.31 14.05
N ILE A 56 4.17 -14.20 13.07
CA ILE A 56 5.18 -14.13 12.01
C ILE A 56 4.61 -13.34 10.84
N TYR A 57 5.21 -12.19 10.61
CA TYR A 57 4.83 -11.27 9.55
C TYR A 57 5.77 -11.43 8.34
N TRP A 58 5.21 -11.58 7.16
CA TRP A 58 5.94 -11.66 5.91
C TRP A 58 5.44 -10.62 4.91
N CYS A 59 6.30 -9.66 4.61
CA CYS A 59 6.14 -8.76 3.48
C CYS A 59 7.06 -9.21 2.36
N THR A 60 6.53 -9.39 1.16
CA THR A 60 7.29 -9.91 0.01
C THR A 60 7.90 -8.81 -0.86
N ALA A 61 7.76 -7.56 -0.47
CA ALA A 61 8.37 -6.45 -1.18
C ALA A 61 9.89 -6.50 -1.10
N ASP A 62 10.55 -5.92 -2.09
CA ASP A 62 11.99 -5.66 -2.03
C ASP A 62 12.29 -4.58 -0.97
N VAL A 63 13.33 -4.79 -0.17
CA VAL A 63 13.74 -3.86 0.88
C VAL A 63 14.21 -2.51 0.33
N GLY A 64 14.60 -2.44 -0.93
CA GLY A 64 14.97 -1.21 -1.62
C GLY A 64 13.81 -0.28 -1.95
N TRP A 65 12.56 -0.76 -1.89
CA TRP A 65 11.36 0.05 -2.04
C TRP A 65 10.85 0.56 -0.69
N VAL A 66 10.05 1.64 -0.72
CA VAL A 66 9.48 2.20 0.52
C VAL A 66 8.65 1.18 1.31
N THR A 67 8.00 0.24 0.64
CA THR A 67 7.25 -0.83 1.31
C THR A 67 8.18 -1.69 2.17
N GLY A 68 9.37 -1.99 1.68
CA GLY A 68 10.40 -2.67 2.46
C GLY A 68 10.90 -1.82 3.63
N HIS A 69 11.12 -0.52 3.41
CA HIS A 69 11.50 0.38 4.51
C HIS A 69 10.44 0.41 5.61
N SER A 70 9.20 0.76 5.27
CA SER A 70 8.13 0.96 6.26
C SER A 70 7.64 -0.35 6.87
N TYR A 71 7.51 -1.42 6.07
CA TYR A 71 6.80 -2.64 6.47
C TYR A 71 7.61 -3.93 6.34
N ILE A 72 8.94 -3.87 6.20
CA ILE A 72 9.85 -4.98 6.52
C ILE A 72 10.74 -4.55 7.68
N VAL A 73 11.31 -3.35 7.62
CA VAL A 73 12.31 -2.87 8.58
C VAL A 73 11.66 -2.05 9.68
N TYR A 74 11.27 -0.81 9.41
CA TYR A 74 11.00 0.16 10.47
C TYR A 74 9.73 -0.14 11.28
N GLY A 75 8.58 -0.32 10.63
CA GLY A 75 7.31 -0.55 11.34
C GLY A 75 7.31 -1.83 12.17
N PRO A 76 7.62 -2.99 11.56
CA PRO A 76 7.67 -4.26 12.30
C PRO A 76 8.69 -4.25 13.45
N LEU A 77 9.93 -3.82 13.20
CA LEU A 77 10.98 -3.86 14.22
C LEU A 77 10.73 -2.86 15.36
N ALA A 78 10.15 -1.68 15.07
CA ALA A 78 9.72 -0.75 16.10
C ALA A 78 8.60 -1.32 17.01
N CYS A 79 7.85 -2.31 16.51
CA CYS A 79 6.83 -3.03 17.28
C CYS A 79 7.34 -4.33 17.92
N GLY A 80 8.64 -4.65 17.81
CA GLY A 80 9.20 -5.91 18.30
C GLY A 80 8.69 -7.15 17.55
N ALA A 81 8.25 -6.97 16.30
CA ALA A 81 7.65 -8.03 15.52
C ALA A 81 8.69 -9.00 14.94
N VAL A 82 8.26 -10.26 14.75
CA VAL A 82 9.00 -11.22 13.94
C VAL A 82 8.70 -10.91 12.48
N THR A 83 9.64 -10.27 11.79
CA THR A 83 9.55 -9.98 10.35
C THR A 83 10.42 -10.96 9.57
N MET A 84 9.83 -11.60 8.57
CA MET A 84 10.52 -12.57 7.73
C MET A 84 10.98 -11.92 6.42
N MET A 85 12.24 -12.15 6.06
CA MET A 85 12.79 -11.80 4.75
C MET A 85 13.04 -13.08 3.95
N PHE A 86 12.73 -13.05 2.66
CA PHE A 86 12.85 -14.18 1.76
C PHE A 86 13.69 -13.81 0.54
N GLU A 87 14.81 -14.49 0.36
CA GLU A 87 15.66 -14.36 -0.82
C GLU A 87 15.21 -15.36 -1.87
N GLY A 88 14.42 -14.93 -2.84
CA GLY A 88 13.92 -15.79 -3.90
C GLY A 88 12.76 -15.17 -4.68
N VAL A 89 12.22 -15.93 -5.62
CA VAL A 89 11.06 -15.57 -6.42
C VAL A 89 9.85 -16.45 -6.08
N PRO A 90 8.62 -15.95 -6.24
CA PRO A 90 7.42 -16.64 -5.74
C PRO A 90 7.14 -17.99 -6.41
N ASN A 91 7.62 -18.20 -7.63
CA ASN A 91 7.29 -19.35 -8.46
C ASN A 91 8.49 -20.29 -8.76
N TYR A 92 9.57 -20.22 -7.97
CA TYR A 92 10.71 -21.12 -8.13
C TYR A 92 10.87 -22.01 -6.88
N PRO A 93 11.04 -23.34 -7.04
CA PRO A 93 11.09 -24.13 -8.28
C PRO A 93 9.74 -24.33 -8.97
N ASP A 94 8.64 -24.06 -8.31
CA ASP A 94 7.27 -24.14 -8.82
C ASP A 94 6.34 -23.15 -8.13
N ALA A 95 5.12 -23.02 -8.62
CA ALA A 95 4.13 -22.04 -8.15
C ALA A 95 3.60 -22.29 -6.72
N SER A 96 3.91 -23.43 -6.10
CA SER A 96 3.55 -23.70 -4.70
C SER A 96 4.56 -23.10 -3.71
N ARG A 97 5.72 -22.66 -4.19
CA ARG A 97 6.83 -22.15 -3.36
C ARG A 97 6.43 -21.09 -2.36
N PHE A 98 5.66 -20.12 -2.81
CA PHE A 98 5.18 -19.02 -1.97
C PHE A 98 4.40 -19.55 -0.75
N TRP A 99 3.51 -20.50 -1.00
CA TRP A 99 2.65 -21.09 0.02
C TRP A 99 3.40 -22.11 0.91
N GLN A 100 4.41 -22.79 0.34
CA GLN A 100 5.33 -23.63 1.12
C GLN A 100 6.12 -22.80 2.13
N VAL A 101 6.49 -21.56 1.79
CA VAL A 101 7.14 -20.64 2.74
C VAL A 101 6.19 -20.28 3.87
N CYS A 102 4.92 -19.98 3.53
CA CYS A 102 3.88 -19.70 4.54
C CYS A 102 3.69 -20.88 5.50
N ASP A 103 3.62 -22.09 4.96
CA ASP A 103 3.45 -23.32 5.75
C ASP A 103 4.66 -23.61 6.64
N LYS A 104 5.85 -23.67 6.02
CA LYS A 104 7.11 -24.00 6.70
C LYS A 104 7.43 -23.07 7.87
N HIS A 105 7.15 -21.78 7.69
CA HIS A 105 7.49 -20.74 8.68
C HIS A 105 6.29 -20.28 9.50
N GLU A 106 5.15 -20.96 9.36
CA GLU A 106 3.91 -20.66 10.09
C GLU A 106 3.51 -19.16 10.01
N VAL A 107 3.62 -18.57 8.80
CA VAL A 107 3.33 -17.16 8.57
C VAL A 107 1.87 -16.84 8.95
N ASN A 108 1.69 -15.82 9.77
CA ASN A 108 0.37 -15.38 10.22
C ASN A 108 -0.18 -14.23 9.38
N ILE A 109 0.69 -13.36 8.90
CA ILE A 109 0.34 -12.17 8.12
C ILE A 109 1.18 -12.16 6.85
N CYS A 110 0.53 -12.17 5.68
CA CYS A 110 1.20 -12.11 4.38
C CYS A 110 0.81 -10.83 3.66
N TYR A 111 1.81 -10.00 3.30
CA TYR A 111 1.63 -8.71 2.63
C TYR A 111 2.39 -8.71 1.32
N THR A 112 1.67 -8.60 0.20
CA THR A 112 2.24 -8.76 -1.15
C THR A 112 1.59 -7.84 -2.17
N ALA A 113 2.12 -7.81 -3.40
CA ALA A 113 1.60 -6.96 -4.47
C ALA A 113 0.56 -7.69 -5.33
N PRO A 114 -0.45 -6.97 -5.89
CA PRO A 114 -1.43 -7.53 -6.83
C PRO A 114 -0.81 -8.22 -8.03
N THR A 115 0.31 -7.73 -8.55
CA THR A 115 1.05 -8.39 -9.63
C THR A 115 1.50 -9.80 -9.24
N ALA A 116 1.99 -10.01 -8.02
CA ALA A 116 2.35 -11.34 -7.53
C ALA A 116 1.10 -12.22 -7.36
N ILE A 117 0.01 -11.67 -6.84
CA ILE A 117 -1.27 -12.37 -6.67
C ILE A 117 -1.79 -12.85 -8.02
N ARG A 118 -1.83 -11.98 -9.04
CA ARG A 118 -2.27 -12.32 -10.40
C ARG A 118 -1.38 -13.38 -11.06
N ALA A 119 -0.06 -13.29 -10.86
CA ALA A 119 0.87 -14.29 -11.37
C ALA A 119 0.61 -15.67 -10.76
N LEU A 120 0.38 -15.75 -9.46
CA LEU A 120 0.07 -17.00 -8.77
C LEU A 120 -1.32 -17.53 -9.09
N MET A 121 -2.30 -16.66 -9.28
CA MET A 121 -3.66 -17.00 -9.71
C MET A 121 -3.69 -17.69 -11.08
N ARG A 122 -2.85 -17.26 -12.03
CA ARG A 122 -2.72 -17.87 -13.36
C ARG A 122 -2.24 -19.33 -13.32
N GLU A 123 -1.50 -19.71 -12.29
CA GLU A 123 -1.03 -21.09 -12.08
C GLU A 123 -2.15 -22.01 -11.54
N GLY A 124 -3.32 -21.44 -11.26
CA GLY A 124 -4.49 -22.15 -10.74
C GLY A 124 -4.44 -22.43 -9.23
N ASP A 125 -5.48 -23.05 -8.73
CA ASP A 125 -5.67 -23.30 -7.30
C ASP A 125 -4.81 -24.43 -6.73
N GLY A 126 -4.39 -25.39 -7.58
CA GLY A 126 -3.66 -26.57 -7.16
C GLY A 126 -2.42 -26.27 -6.33
N PRO A 127 -1.49 -25.44 -6.83
CA PRO A 127 -0.29 -25.07 -6.10
C PRO A 127 -0.55 -24.37 -4.76
N VAL A 128 -1.62 -23.59 -4.67
CA VAL A 128 -2.04 -22.90 -3.43
C VAL A 128 -2.55 -23.88 -2.40
N LYS A 129 -3.31 -24.90 -2.85
CA LYS A 129 -4.00 -25.85 -1.95
C LYS A 129 -3.08 -26.98 -1.42
N GLN A 130 -1.91 -27.19 -2.03
CA GLN A 130 -0.98 -28.23 -1.61
C GLN A 130 -0.40 -27.99 -0.20
N PRO A 131 0.26 -26.83 0.08
CA PRO A 131 0.75 -26.53 1.41
C PRO A 131 -0.37 -26.13 2.37
N SER A 132 -0.12 -26.27 3.66
CA SER A 132 -1.03 -25.75 4.68
C SER A 132 -0.98 -24.21 4.72
N ARG A 133 -2.12 -23.58 4.93
CA ARG A 133 -2.23 -22.13 5.15
C ARG A 133 -2.95 -21.82 6.46
N LYS A 134 -3.00 -22.82 7.36
CA LYS A 134 -3.74 -22.71 8.64
C LYS A 134 -3.21 -21.61 9.54
N SER A 135 -1.91 -21.31 9.47
CA SER A 135 -1.27 -20.23 10.22
C SER A 135 -1.69 -18.84 9.72
N LEU A 136 -2.01 -18.69 8.44
CA LEU A 136 -2.45 -17.40 7.89
C LEU A 136 -3.75 -16.94 8.55
N ARG A 137 -3.76 -15.72 9.04
CA ARG A 137 -4.93 -15.07 9.64
C ARG A 137 -5.26 -13.71 9.03
N LEU A 138 -4.33 -13.13 8.27
CA LEU A 138 -4.51 -11.85 7.58
C LEU A 138 -3.70 -11.82 6.30
N LEU A 139 -4.30 -11.30 5.26
CA LEU A 139 -3.70 -11.05 3.96
C LEU A 139 -3.67 -9.55 3.69
N GLY A 140 -2.68 -9.09 2.94
CA GLY A 140 -2.58 -7.68 2.58
C GLY A 140 -2.14 -7.49 1.14
N SER A 141 -2.56 -6.36 0.56
CA SER A 141 -2.26 -5.94 -0.81
C SER A 141 -1.64 -4.54 -0.82
N VAL A 142 -0.60 -4.34 -1.65
CA VAL A 142 0.17 -3.10 -1.70
C VAL A 142 0.78 -2.81 -3.06
N GLY A 143 0.95 -1.53 -3.36
CA GLY A 143 1.79 -1.02 -4.44
C GLY A 143 1.03 -0.63 -5.70
N GLU A 144 -0.09 -1.23 -5.95
CA GLU A 144 -1.00 -0.93 -7.06
C GLU A 144 -2.45 -1.28 -6.69
N PRO A 145 -3.46 -0.74 -7.38
CA PRO A 145 -4.84 -1.17 -7.18
C PRO A 145 -5.00 -2.66 -7.49
N ILE A 146 -5.70 -3.39 -6.62
CA ILE A 146 -6.07 -4.77 -6.87
C ILE A 146 -7.46 -4.82 -7.54
N ASN A 147 -7.57 -5.53 -8.67
CA ASN A 147 -8.86 -5.71 -9.28
C ASN A 147 -9.75 -6.66 -8.45
N PRO A 148 -11.09 -6.49 -8.51
CA PRO A 148 -12.02 -7.27 -7.68
C PRO A 148 -11.89 -8.78 -7.84
N GLU A 149 -11.57 -9.26 -9.05
CA GLU A 149 -11.42 -10.69 -9.34
C GLU A 149 -10.19 -11.30 -8.61
N ALA A 150 -9.03 -10.66 -8.71
CA ALA A 150 -7.84 -11.10 -8.00
C ALA A 150 -8.02 -10.96 -6.48
N TRP A 151 -8.72 -9.92 -6.02
CA TRP A 151 -9.08 -9.75 -4.61
C TRP A 151 -9.96 -10.92 -4.14
N GLN A 152 -10.99 -11.29 -4.91
CA GLN A 152 -11.90 -12.39 -4.56
C GLN A 152 -11.17 -13.73 -4.54
N TRP A 153 -10.33 -14.01 -5.54
CA TRP A 153 -9.49 -15.20 -5.54
C TRP A 153 -8.55 -15.25 -4.33
N TYR A 154 -7.93 -14.12 -3.99
CA TYR A 154 -7.04 -14.03 -2.84
C TYR A 154 -7.78 -14.29 -1.52
N TYR A 155 -9.03 -13.81 -1.42
CA TYR A 155 -9.90 -14.04 -0.26
C TYR A 155 -10.37 -15.50 -0.17
N ASP A 156 -10.96 -16.03 -1.26
CA ASP A 156 -11.61 -17.34 -1.25
C ASP A 156 -10.60 -18.50 -1.29
N VAL A 157 -9.58 -18.41 -2.16
CA VAL A 157 -8.66 -19.51 -2.40
C VAL A 157 -7.49 -19.47 -1.43
N VAL A 158 -6.81 -18.34 -1.32
CA VAL A 158 -5.65 -18.22 -0.42
C VAL A 158 -6.10 -18.10 1.03
N GLY A 159 -7.01 -17.20 1.31
CA GLY A 159 -7.54 -16.91 2.63
C GLY A 159 -8.59 -17.89 3.13
N GLU A 160 -9.07 -18.80 2.26
CA GLU A 160 -10.13 -19.78 2.57
C GLU A 160 -11.39 -19.12 3.15
N GLY A 161 -11.71 -17.89 2.73
CA GLY A 161 -12.84 -17.10 3.22
C GLY A 161 -12.73 -16.65 4.69
N ARG A 162 -11.63 -16.96 5.37
CA ARG A 162 -11.43 -16.67 6.81
C ARG A 162 -10.43 -15.57 7.11
N CYS A 163 -9.51 -15.29 6.18
CA CYS A 163 -8.49 -14.25 6.35
C CYS A 163 -8.99 -12.94 5.76
N PRO A 164 -9.20 -11.89 6.55
CA PRO A 164 -9.51 -10.58 5.99
C PRO A 164 -8.35 -10.07 5.14
N ILE A 165 -8.68 -9.32 4.09
CA ILE A 165 -7.70 -8.64 3.25
C ILE A 165 -7.62 -7.18 3.66
N VAL A 166 -6.42 -6.69 3.95
CA VAL A 166 -6.14 -5.26 4.05
C VAL A 166 -5.55 -4.78 2.73
N ASP A 167 -6.38 -4.11 1.95
CA ASP A 167 -5.98 -3.41 0.74
C ASP A 167 -5.52 -2.02 1.14
N THR A 168 -4.25 -1.69 0.86
CA THR A 168 -3.60 -0.52 1.44
C THR A 168 -3.25 0.50 0.37
N TRP A 169 -3.67 1.74 0.58
CA TRP A 169 -3.21 2.84 -0.25
C TRP A 169 -2.28 3.77 0.54
N TRP A 170 -1.13 4.03 -0.05
CA TRP A 170 -0.11 4.94 0.42
C TRP A 170 0.98 5.11 -0.65
N GLN A 171 1.92 6.01 -0.40
CA GLN A 171 2.99 6.37 -1.34
C GLN A 171 4.34 6.43 -0.60
N THR A 172 5.44 6.50 -1.35
CA THR A 172 6.78 6.77 -0.76
C THR A 172 6.75 8.05 0.06
N GLU A 173 6.09 9.06 -0.44
CA GLU A 173 5.92 10.38 0.15
C GLU A 173 5.12 10.37 1.45
N THR A 174 4.22 9.42 1.61
CA THR A 174 3.36 9.36 2.81
C THR A 174 4.02 8.67 4.00
N GLY A 175 5.10 7.92 3.77
CA GLY A 175 5.85 7.20 4.80
C GLY A 175 5.16 6.00 5.40
N GLY A 176 3.86 5.87 5.22
CA GLY A 176 3.03 4.76 5.68
C GLY A 176 1.62 4.83 5.13
N ILE A 177 0.81 3.83 5.49
CA ILE A 177 -0.56 3.61 4.99
C ILE A 177 -1.48 4.74 5.44
N LEU A 178 -2.21 5.35 4.48
CA LEU A 178 -3.20 6.39 4.75
C LEU A 178 -4.64 5.88 4.69
N ILE A 179 -4.93 4.97 3.76
CA ILE A 179 -6.27 4.42 3.58
C ILE A 179 -6.18 2.89 3.56
N SER A 180 -6.92 2.22 4.44
CA SER A 180 -6.96 0.76 4.54
C SER A 180 -8.10 0.30 5.44
N PRO A 181 -8.67 -0.89 5.23
CA PRO A 181 -9.57 -1.48 6.19
C PRO A 181 -8.83 -1.82 7.50
N ARG A 182 -9.57 -1.81 8.59
CA ARG A 182 -9.11 -2.31 9.89
C ARG A 182 -9.76 -3.67 10.14
N PRO A 183 -8.97 -4.74 10.29
CA PRO A 183 -9.50 -6.09 10.48
C PRO A 183 -10.49 -6.16 11.65
N GLY A 184 -11.65 -6.74 11.40
CA GLY A 184 -12.72 -6.89 12.39
C GLY A 184 -13.55 -5.62 12.66
N ALA A 185 -13.15 -4.45 12.15
CA ALA A 185 -13.86 -3.18 12.36
C ALA A 185 -14.42 -2.56 11.08
N THR A 186 -13.90 -2.94 9.91
CA THR A 186 -14.32 -2.39 8.63
C THR A 186 -14.87 -3.51 7.75
N PRO A 187 -16.15 -3.47 7.32
CA PRO A 187 -16.63 -4.37 6.28
C PRO A 187 -15.80 -4.21 5.00
N LEU A 188 -15.47 -5.33 4.35
CA LEU A 188 -14.62 -5.32 3.17
C LEU A 188 -15.45 -5.18 1.90
N LYS A 189 -14.90 -4.47 0.91
CA LYS A 189 -15.42 -4.42 -0.47
C LYS A 189 -14.27 -4.74 -1.41
N PRO A 190 -14.42 -5.70 -2.34
CA PRO A 190 -13.36 -6.10 -3.26
C PRO A 190 -12.76 -4.93 -4.03
N GLY A 191 -11.42 -4.79 -3.98
CA GLY A 191 -10.68 -3.74 -4.66
C GLY A 191 -10.75 -2.35 -4.02
N SER A 192 -11.39 -2.22 -2.85
CA SER A 192 -11.45 -0.94 -2.12
C SER A 192 -10.40 -0.85 -1.03
N ALA A 193 -9.64 0.24 -1.00
CA ALA A 193 -8.81 0.60 0.15
C ALA A 193 -9.65 1.02 1.36
N THR A 194 -10.96 1.14 1.20
CA THR A 194 -11.99 1.42 2.20
C THR A 194 -11.92 2.81 2.83
N ARG A 195 -11.50 2.97 4.07
CA ARG A 195 -11.61 4.21 4.83
C ARG A 195 -10.26 4.72 5.32
N PRO A 196 -10.12 6.05 5.51
CA PRO A 196 -8.89 6.62 6.04
C PRO A 196 -8.57 6.11 7.44
N LEU A 197 -7.27 6.04 7.72
CA LEU A 197 -6.77 5.76 9.05
C LEU A 197 -6.88 6.98 9.97
N PHE A 198 -6.52 6.79 11.24
CA PHE A 198 -6.63 7.80 12.28
C PHE A 198 -5.89 9.10 11.93
N GLY A 199 -6.59 10.22 11.99
CA GLY A 199 -6.04 11.54 11.71
C GLY A 199 -5.89 11.90 10.23
N ILE A 200 -6.12 10.96 9.32
CA ILE A 200 -6.02 11.21 7.87
C ILE A 200 -7.34 11.78 7.36
N GLN A 201 -7.28 12.89 6.64
CA GLN A 201 -8.42 13.61 6.10
C GLN A 201 -8.33 13.68 4.57
N PRO A 202 -8.71 12.61 3.84
CA PRO A 202 -8.73 12.63 2.39
C PRO A 202 -9.96 13.40 1.89
N ALA A 203 -9.80 14.09 0.76
CA ALA A 203 -10.89 14.68 0.00
C ALA A 203 -10.70 14.37 -1.49
N LEU A 204 -11.81 14.36 -2.22
CA LEU A 204 -11.78 14.35 -3.68
C LEU A 204 -12.01 15.77 -4.18
N VAL A 205 -11.25 16.16 -5.18
CA VAL A 205 -11.38 17.46 -5.83
C VAL A 205 -11.55 17.32 -7.33
N ASP A 206 -12.27 18.27 -7.93
CA ASP A 206 -12.36 18.40 -9.38
C ASP A 206 -11.08 19.01 -10.00
N SER A 207 -11.13 19.32 -11.29
CA SER A 207 -10.02 19.95 -12.02
C SER A 207 -9.65 21.34 -11.51
N ASP A 208 -10.58 22.02 -10.88
CA ASP A 208 -10.42 23.38 -10.37
C ASP A 208 -10.01 23.41 -8.88
N GLY A 209 -9.85 22.22 -8.27
CA GLY A 209 -9.49 22.07 -6.86
C GLY A 209 -10.67 22.22 -5.90
N THR A 210 -11.91 22.22 -6.40
CA THR A 210 -13.13 22.28 -5.58
C THR A 210 -13.41 20.93 -4.95
N ILE A 211 -13.70 20.90 -3.64
CA ILE A 211 -14.02 19.65 -2.93
C ILE A 211 -15.36 19.09 -3.43
N LEU A 212 -15.35 17.79 -3.74
CA LEU A 212 -16.53 17.02 -4.13
C LEU A 212 -17.10 16.31 -2.89
N GLU A 213 -18.37 16.56 -2.61
CA GLU A 213 -19.08 15.96 -1.48
C GLU A 213 -19.77 14.64 -1.86
N GLY A 214 -20.04 13.77 -0.87
CA GLY A 214 -20.76 12.51 -1.04
C GLY A 214 -20.03 11.49 -1.92
N ALA A 215 -20.80 10.71 -2.67
CA ALA A 215 -20.26 9.81 -3.68
C ALA A 215 -19.74 10.61 -4.87
N ALA A 216 -18.47 10.41 -5.23
CA ALA A 216 -17.82 11.21 -6.27
C ALA A 216 -16.58 10.48 -6.84
N SER A 217 -16.13 10.94 -8.01
CA SER A 217 -14.84 10.61 -8.59
C SER A 217 -14.04 11.89 -8.85
N GLY A 218 -12.77 11.90 -8.50
CA GLY A 218 -11.93 13.08 -8.64
C GLY A 218 -10.47 12.81 -8.30
N ASN A 219 -9.69 13.85 -8.18
CA ASN A 219 -8.31 13.76 -7.73
C ASN A 219 -8.27 13.65 -6.21
N LEU A 220 -7.45 12.75 -5.70
CA LEU A 220 -7.28 12.56 -4.27
C LEU A 220 -6.31 13.58 -3.69
N VAL A 221 -6.74 14.27 -2.65
CA VAL A 221 -5.91 15.18 -1.85
C VAL A 221 -6.01 14.82 -0.37
N ILE A 222 -4.99 15.16 0.41
CA ILE A 222 -5.03 15.08 1.87
C ILE A 222 -5.05 16.50 2.44
N LEU A 223 -6.04 16.77 3.28
CA LEU A 223 -6.35 18.12 3.74
C LEU A 223 -5.38 18.64 4.80
N ASP A 224 -4.81 17.76 5.61
CA ASP A 224 -3.93 18.10 6.71
C ASP A 224 -2.70 17.20 6.75
N SER A 225 -1.65 17.66 7.42
CA SER A 225 -0.41 16.90 7.58
C SER A 225 -0.56 15.72 8.54
N TRP A 226 0.34 14.75 8.44
CA TRP A 226 0.42 13.59 9.34
C TRP A 226 1.88 13.32 9.70
N PRO A 227 2.15 12.60 10.80
CA PRO A 227 3.52 12.42 11.28
C PRO A 227 4.49 11.78 10.27
N GLY A 228 4.00 10.84 9.46
CA GLY A 228 4.80 10.12 8.45
C GLY A 228 5.02 10.85 7.14
N GLN A 229 4.46 12.05 6.96
CA GLN A 229 4.62 12.82 5.72
C GLN A 229 6.09 13.16 5.47
N MET A 230 6.55 13.01 4.22
CA MET A 230 7.88 13.48 3.82
C MET A 230 8.08 14.95 4.16
N ARG A 231 9.31 15.33 4.51
CA ARG A 231 9.61 16.72 4.87
C ARG A 231 10.00 17.57 3.68
N THR A 232 10.62 16.96 2.67
CA THR A 232 11.07 17.68 1.47
C THR A 232 11.54 16.72 0.38
N VAL A 233 11.79 17.24 -0.81
CA VAL A 233 12.69 16.64 -1.81
C VAL A 233 14.10 17.07 -1.44
N TYR A 234 14.97 16.10 -1.20
CA TYR A 234 16.36 16.35 -0.78
C TYR A 234 17.11 17.22 -1.79
N GLY A 235 17.65 18.34 -1.31
CA GLY A 235 18.36 19.30 -2.12
C GLY A 235 17.49 20.17 -3.05
N ASP A 236 16.14 20.04 -2.99
CA ASP A 236 15.23 20.75 -3.90
C ASP A 236 13.85 20.96 -3.24
N HIS A 237 13.80 21.85 -2.25
CA HIS A 237 12.56 22.15 -1.52
C HIS A 237 11.49 22.83 -2.39
N GLU A 238 11.92 23.65 -3.35
CA GLU A 238 11.01 24.29 -4.31
C GLU A 238 10.21 23.24 -5.09
N ARG A 239 10.87 22.20 -5.59
CA ARG A 239 10.24 21.10 -6.27
C ARG A 239 9.25 20.32 -5.39
N PHE A 240 9.51 20.22 -4.09
CA PHE A 240 8.55 19.64 -3.14
C PHE A 240 7.25 20.45 -3.11
N ILE A 241 7.35 21.77 -2.99
CA ILE A 241 6.17 22.66 -2.98
C ILE A 241 5.44 22.61 -4.32
N GLU A 242 6.16 22.72 -5.43
CA GLU A 242 5.57 22.69 -6.76
C GLU A 242 4.85 21.38 -7.07
N THR A 243 5.45 20.24 -6.70
CA THR A 243 4.90 18.92 -7.02
C THR A 243 3.63 18.60 -6.20
N TYR A 244 3.65 18.94 -4.91
CA TYR A 244 2.63 18.41 -3.98
C TYR A 244 1.66 19.46 -3.46
N PHE A 245 1.92 20.77 -3.63
CA PHE A 245 1.10 21.81 -3.05
C PHE A 245 0.70 22.93 -4.02
N ALA A 246 1.25 22.98 -5.23
CA ALA A 246 0.91 24.01 -6.21
C ALA A 246 -0.42 23.72 -6.91
N THR A 247 -0.72 22.44 -7.22
CA THR A 247 -1.95 22.04 -7.93
C THR A 247 -3.21 22.37 -7.12
N VAL A 248 -3.19 22.09 -5.82
CA VAL A 248 -4.29 22.44 -4.89
C VAL A 248 -3.66 23.13 -3.67
N PRO A 249 -3.62 24.47 -3.65
CA PRO A 249 -2.92 25.22 -2.61
C PRO A 249 -3.32 24.84 -1.19
N GLY A 250 -2.33 24.58 -0.33
CA GLY A 250 -2.52 24.22 1.08
C GLY A 250 -2.95 22.78 1.33
N ARG A 251 -3.03 21.92 0.29
CA ARG A 251 -3.40 20.49 0.41
C ARG A 251 -2.39 19.62 -0.28
N TYR A 252 -2.09 18.47 0.31
CA TYR A 252 -1.18 17.51 -0.32
C TYR A 252 -1.88 16.85 -1.51
N PHE A 253 -1.41 17.13 -2.70
CA PHE A 253 -1.87 16.54 -3.96
C PHE A 253 -1.17 15.19 -4.19
N THR A 254 -1.94 14.11 -4.18
CA THR A 254 -1.38 12.76 -4.27
C THR A 254 -0.94 12.36 -5.68
N GLY A 255 -1.51 13.00 -6.69
CA GLY A 255 -1.36 12.59 -8.09
C GLY A 255 -2.11 11.30 -8.44
N ASP A 256 -3.00 10.84 -7.57
CA ASP A 256 -3.86 9.68 -7.81
C ASP A 256 -5.32 10.10 -8.04
N GLY A 257 -5.95 9.45 -9.03
CA GLY A 257 -7.38 9.48 -9.20
C GLY A 257 -8.05 8.53 -8.20
N CYS A 258 -9.24 8.90 -7.76
CA CYS A 258 -9.96 8.12 -6.76
C CYS A 258 -11.48 8.26 -6.92
N ARG A 259 -12.20 7.19 -6.60
CA ARG A 259 -13.65 7.18 -6.48
C ARG A 259 -14.03 6.93 -5.02
N ARG A 260 -15.00 7.67 -4.51
CA ARG A 260 -15.64 7.43 -3.21
C ARG A 260 -17.11 7.08 -3.43
N ASP A 261 -17.58 6.01 -2.77
CA ASP A 261 -18.98 5.60 -2.83
C ASP A 261 -19.86 6.26 -1.73
N GLU A 262 -21.14 5.89 -1.71
CA GLU A 262 -22.13 6.42 -0.76
C GLU A 262 -21.82 6.03 0.69
N ASP A 263 -21.10 4.92 0.91
CA ASP A 263 -20.68 4.48 2.24
C ASP A 263 -19.37 5.14 2.70
N GLY A 264 -18.80 6.02 1.88
CA GLY A 264 -17.54 6.71 2.14
C GLY A 264 -16.30 5.83 1.96
N TYR A 265 -16.39 4.80 1.11
CA TYR A 265 -15.26 3.91 0.76
C TYR A 265 -14.51 4.45 -0.44
N TYR A 266 -13.19 4.31 -0.44
CA TYR A 266 -12.28 4.82 -1.45
C TYR A 266 -11.74 3.70 -2.33
N TRP A 267 -11.81 3.90 -3.67
CA TRP A 267 -11.13 3.11 -4.69
C TRP A 267 -10.14 3.97 -5.42
N ILE A 268 -8.87 3.57 -5.44
CA ILE A 268 -7.85 4.23 -6.23
C ILE A 268 -8.01 3.78 -7.69
N THR A 269 -8.13 4.72 -8.61
CA THR A 269 -8.39 4.43 -10.02
C THR A 269 -7.12 4.49 -10.89
N GLY A 270 -6.00 4.91 -10.30
CA GLY A 270 -4.69 5.00 -10.97
C GLY A 270 -4.08 6.38 -10.85
N ARG A 271 -2.94 6.57 -11.52
CA ARG A 271 -2.25 7.87 -11.57
C ARG A 271 -3.01 8.86 -12.46
N VAL A 272 -3.04 10.13 -12.05
CA VAL A 272 -3.69 11.20 -12.83
C VAL A 272 -2.98 11.45 -14.16
N ASP A 273 -1.66 11.22 -14.21
CA ASP A 273 -0.81 11.32 -15.40
C ASP A 273 -0.94 10.12 -16.35
N ASP A 274 -1.45 8.97 -15.87
CA ASP A 274 -1.67 7.75 -16.67
C ASP A 274 -3.13 7.58 -17.14
N VAL A 275 -3.96 8.62 -17.00
CA VAL A 275 -5.40 8.55 -17.31
C VAL A 275 -5.63 8.70 -18.83
N LEU A 276 -6.39 7.77 -19.38
CA LEU A 276 -6.92 7.85 -20.74
C LEU A 276 -8.13 8.79 -20.80
N ASN A 277 -8.06 9.82 -21.63
CA ASN A 277 -9.21 10.68 -21.94
C ASN A 277 -9.95 10.13 -23.15
N ILE A 278 -11.11 9.52 -22.93
CA ILE A 278 -11.96 8.98 -24.01
C ILE A 278 -13.26 9.78 -24.05
N SER A 279 -13.43 10.59 -25.08
CA SER A 279 -14.66 11.37 -25.33
C SER A 279 -15.11 12.22 -24.11
N GLY A 280 -14.16 12.79 -23.36
CA GLY A 280 -14.44 13.62 -22.19
C GLY A 280 -14.61 12.85 -20.87
N HIS A 281 -14.52 11.51 -20.91
CA HIS A 281 -14.47 10.68 -19.71
C HIS A 281 -13.02 10.30 -19.39
N ARG A 282 -12.62 10.51 -18.16
CA ARG A 282 -11.32 10.06 -17.62
C ARG A 282 -11.46 8.60 -17.17
N MET A 283 -10.75 7.70 -17.83
CA MET A 283 -10.67 6.29 -17.44
C MET A 283 -9.28 5.99 -16.92
N GLY A 284 -9.18 5.44 -15.73
CA GLY A 284 -7.92 4.94 -15.19
C GLY A 284 -7.49 3.65 -15.91
N THR A 285 -6.19 3.43 -16.05
CA THR A 285 -5.65 2.19 -16.63
C THR A 285 -6.15 0.94 -15.90
N ALA A 286 -6.30 1.01 -14.57
CA ALA A 286 -6.83 -0.08 -13.75
C ALA A 286 -8.29 -0.47 -14.12
N GLU A 287 -9.12 0.48 -14.55
CA GLU A 287 -10.50 0.20 -14.98
C GLU A 287 -10.51 -0.55 -16.33
N VAL A 288 -9.63 -0.16 -17.25
CA VAL A 288 -9.46 -0.83 -18.55
C VAL A 288 -8.90 -2.25 -18.35
N GLU A 289 -7.89 -2.40 -17.51
CA GLU A 289 -7.31 -3.70 -17.16
C GLU A 289 -8.34 -4.64 -16.53
N SER A 290 -9.15 -4.14 -15.59
CA SER A 290 -10.22 -4.92 -14.96
C SER A 290 -11.28 -5.38 -15.98
N ALA A 291 -11.65 -4.50 -16.91
CA ALA A 291 -12.59 -4.85 -17.97
C ALA A 291 -12.00 -5.92 -18.94
N LEU A 292 -10.72 -5.83 -19.24
CA LEU A 292 -10.04 -6.82 -20.09
C LEU A 292 -9.92 -8.18 -19.41
N VAL A 293 -9.50 -8.20 -18.14
CA VAL A 293 -9.33 -9.44 -17.35
C VAL A 293 -10.67 -10.15 -17.11
N SER A 294 -11.79 -9.42 -17.09
CA SER A 294 -13.13 -10.04 -16.99
C SER A 294 -13.54 -10.85 -18.22
N HIS A 295 -12.82 -10.73 -19.34
CA HIS A 295 -13.11 -11.49 -20.57
C HIS A 295 -12.40 -12.84 -20.56
N ALA A 296 -13.13 -13.91 -20.85
CA ALA A 296 -12.68 -15.30 -20.77
C ALA A 296 -11.44 -15.65 -21.64
N SER A 297 -11.03 -14.77 -22.56
CA SER A 297 -9.87 -14.95 -23.44
C SER A 297 -8.65 -14.12 -22.98
N VAL A 298 -8.75 -13.38 -21.92
CA VAL A 298 -7.70 -12.59 -21.26
C VAL A 298 -7.45 -13.14 -19.87
#